data_1dddd4e2f7f5865564bd4fb491ceccc4
#
_entry.id   1dddd4e2f7f5865564bd4fb491ceccc4
#
_cell.length_a   1.000
_cell.length_b   1.000
_cell.length_c   1.000
_cell.angle_alpha   90.00
_cell.angle_beta   90.00
_cell.angle_gamma   90.00
#
_symmetry.space_group_name_H-M   'P 1'
#
loop_
_entity.id
_entity.type
_entity.pdbx_description
1 polymer ?
#
loop_
_entity_poly.entity_id
_entity_poly.type
_entity_poly.pdbx_seq_one_letter_code
_entity_poly.pdbx_strand_id
1 'polypeptide(L)'
;EALVRWIHPEKGVVAPGRFMDTLEKTGLVYKLDKYMWEKAAQKLKEWKQKEIPYYISVNISTKDFFFLDIYETFVQLIEQYEIEPERLKLEITETTLMSDFKENMKILGKLQAYGFQIEIDDFGSGYSSLNMLRNIKANVLKIDRDFLVATENEVRDQDILQSIVVLAEKIGMSVIVEGVETKKQLEMLIGMGCRLFQGYYFSKPLSVEKFEECYIRCEMTPPL
;
A
#
# COMPACT_ATOMS: atom_id res chain seq x y z
N GLU A 1 -1.62 -5.84 2.54
CA GLU A 1 -2.31 -4.56 2.74
C GLU A 1 -3.53 -4.72 3.63
N ALA A 2 -3.77 -3.76 4.53
CA ALA A 2 -4.93 -3.73 5.39
C ALA A 2 -6.08 -2.98 4.72
N LEU A 3 -7.09 -3.71 4.27
CA LEU A 3 -8.23 -3.17 3.55
C LEU A 3 -9.50 -3.18 4.43
N VAL A 4 -10.05 -2.00 4.70
CA VAL A 4 -11.27 -1.88 5.51
C VAL A 4 -12.48 -2.57 4.87
N ARG A 5 -13.31 -3.18 5.71
CA ARG A 5 -14.64 -3.68 5.33
C ARG A 5 -15.63 -3.31 6.43
N TRP A 6 -16.76 -2.73 6.06
CA TRP A 6 -17.81 -2.42 7.02
C TRP A 6 -18.76 -3.62 7.15
N ILE A 7 -18.77 -4.23 8.33
CA ILE A 7 -19.66 -5.34 8.64
C ILE A 7 -20.96 -4.75 9.19
N HIS A 8 -21.96 -4.63 8.32
CA HIS A 8 -23.27 -4.07 8.67
C HIS A 8 -24.20 -5.19 9.14
N PRO A 9 -24.96 -5.00 10.26
CA PRO A 9 -25.82 -6.05 10.82
C PRO A 9 -26.85 -6.61 9.84
N GLU A 10 -27.42 -5.77 8.98
CA GLU A 10 -28.48 -6.15 8.04
C GLU A 10 -27.97 -6.36 6.59
N LYS A 11 -26.88 -5.67 6.19
CA LYS A 11 -26.38 -5.66 4.81
C LYS A 11 -25.18 -6.59 4.60
N GLY A 12 -24.68 -7.21 5.66
CA GLY A 12 -23.46 -8.01 5.61
C GLY A 12 -22.22 -7.16 5.35
N VAL A 13 -21.27 -7.67 4.57
CA VAL A 13 -20.01 -6.99 4.27
C VAL A 13 -20.23 -5.90 3.22
N VAL A 14 -19.98 -4.65 3.61
CA VAL A 14 -20.08 -3.47 2.73
C VAL A 14 -18.68 -3.06 2.28
N ALA A 15 -18.48 -2.95 0.98
CA ALA A 15 -17.20 -2.56 0.37
C ALA A 15 -16.91 -1.07 0.54
N PRO A 16 -15.62 -0.64 0.60
CA PRO A 16 -15.20 0.75 0.82
C PRO A 16 -15.86 1.76 -0.10
N GLY A 17 -15.98 1.50 -1.39
CA GLY A 17 -16.58 2.42 -2.36
C GLY A 17 -18.03 2.83 -2.07
N ARG A 18 -18.69 2.22 -1.08
CA ARG A 18 -20.05 2.61 -0.66
C ARG A 18 -20.08 3.61 0.51
N PHE A 19 -18.98 3.79 1.22
CA PHE A 19 -18.96 4.66 2.41
C PHE A 19 -17.74 5.61 2.46
N MET A 20 -16.66 5.32 1.76
CA MET A 20 -15.43 6.13 1.77
C MET A 20 -15.71 7.56 1.34
N ASP A 21 -16.41 7.78 0.20
CA ASP A 21 -16.77 9.11 -0.29
C ASP A 21 -17.50 9.97 0.77
N THR A 22 -18.34 9.31 1.58
CA THR A 22 -19.07 10.01 2.65
C THR A 22 -18.13 10.42 3.78
N LEU A 23 -17.20 9.54 4.16
CA LEU A 23 -16.21 9.84 5.20
C LEU A 23 -15.24 10.94 4.76
N GLU A 24 -14.81 10.92 3.51
CA GLU A 24 -13.95 11.95 2.94
C GLU A 24 -14.66 13.32 2.91
N LYS A 25 -15.90 13.38 2.38
CA LYS A 25 -16.70 14.62 2.33
C LYS A 25 -17.01 15.19 3.71
N THR A 26 -17.21 14.32 4.70
CA THR A 26 -17.47 14.74 6.08
C THR A 26 -16.20 14.98 6.90
N GLY A 27 -15.03 14.69 6.32
CA GLY A 27 -13.75 14.82 6.99
C GLY A 27 -13.53 13.80 8.12
N LEU A 28 -14.27 12.69 8.12
CA LEU A 28 -14.18 11.66 9.17
C LEU A 28 -13.26 10.49 8.81
N VAL A 29 -12.66 10.48 7.62
CA VAL A 29 -11.79 9.41 7.14
C VAL A 29 -10.61 9.18 8.10
N TYR A 30 -9.99 10.22 8.64
CA TYR A 30 -8.87 10.11 9.59
C TYR A 30 -9.20 9.27 10.84
N LYS A 31 -10.47 9.24 11.27
CA LYS A 31 -10.88 8.38 12.39
C LYS A 31 -10.92 6.91 12.02
N LEU A 32 -11.33 6.64 10.78
CA LEU A 32 -11.31 5.29 10.23
C LEU A 32 -9.87 4.81 10.02
N ASP A 33 -9.02 5.66 9.44
CA ASP A 33 -7.63 5.34 9.15
C ASP A 33 -6.88 5.05 10.47
N LYS A 34 -7.05 5.90 11.49
CA LYS A 34 -6.49 5.64 12.83
C LYS A 34 -6.96 4.31 13.42
N TYR A 35 -8.25 3.98 13.28
CA TYR A 35 -8.77 2.68 13.72
C TYR A 35 -8.11 1.52 12.96
N MET A 36 -7.91 1.66 11.64
CA MET A 36 -7.24 0.65 10.83
C MET A 36 -5.78 0.47 11.23
N TRP A 37 -5.05 1.57 11.51
CA TRP A 37 -3.67 1.51 11.99
C TRP A 37 -3.56 0.78 13.33
N GLU A 38 -4.47 1.06 14.26
CA GLU A 38 -4.53 0.36 15.55
C GLU A 38 -4.78 -1.14 15.34
N LYS A 39 -5.70 -1.52 14.45
CA LYS A 39 -5.98 -2.93 14.13
C LYS A 39 -4.79 -3.63 13.49
N ALA A 40 -4.09 -2.97 12.58
CA ALA A 40 -2.88 -3.48 11.97
C ALA A 40 -1.75 -3.69 13.00
N ALA A 41 -1.53 -2.71 13.89
CA ALA A 41 -0.54 -2.81 14.96
C ALA A 41 -0.87 -3.93 15.97
N GLN A 42 -2.15 -4.08 16.37
CA GLN A 42 -2.61 -5.20 17.20
C GLN A 42 -2.28 -6.55 16.55
N LYS A 43 -2.56 -6.69 15.27
CA LYS A 43 -2.31 -7.93 14.52
C LYS A 43 -0.81 -8.21 14.38
N LEU A 44 0.00 -7.18 14.12
CA LEU A 44 1.47 -7.32 14.08
C LEU A 44 2.04 -7.76 15.43
N LYS A 45 1.52 -7.23 16.55
CA LYS A 45 1.90 -7.71 17.89
C LYS A 45 1.56 -9.19 18.09
N GLU A 46 0.37 -9.64 17.67
CA GLU A 46 -0.02 -11.06 17.73
C GLU A 46 0.92 -11.93 16.86
N TRP A 47 1.25 -11.47 15.65
CA TRP A 47 2.16 -12.18 14.76
C TRP A 47 3.59 -12.23 15.30
N LYS A 48 4.06 -11.15 15.92
CA LYS A 48 5.36 -11.13 16.59
C LYS A 48 5.44 -12.17 17.70
N GLN A 49 4.41 -12.29 18.55
CA GLN A 49 4.35 -13.29 19.62
C GLN A 49 4.34 -14.73 19.10
N LYS A 50 3.90 -14.93 17.86
CA LYS A 50 3.88 -16.24 17.17
C LYS A 50 5.06 -16.44 16.23
N GLU A 51 6.04 -15.53 16.24
CA GLU A 51 7.23 -15.54 15.36
C GLU A 51 6.90 -15.57 13.88
N ILE A 52 5.73 -14.99 13.50
CA ILE A 52 5.30 -14.87 12.11
C ILE A 52 5.96 -13.64 11.48
N PRO A 53 6.77 -13.77 10.41
CA PRO A 53 7.62 -12.69 9.90
C PRO A 53 6.93 -11.75 8.89
N TYR A 54 5.59 -11.68 8.89
CA TYR A 54 4.87 -10.84 7.94
C TYR A 54 4.81 -9.37 8.37
N TYR A 55 4.63 -8.50 7.41
CA TYR A 55 4.34 -7.08 7.57
C TYR A 55 2.90 -6.77 7.15
N ILE A 56 2.41 -5.61 7.53
CA ILE A 56 1.12 -5.07 7.09
C ILE A 56 1.37 -3.66 6.57
N SER A 57 0.81 -3.32 5.42
CA SER A 57 0.75 -1.95 4.93
C SER A 57 -0.60 -1.32 5.23
N VAL A 58 -0.58 -0.01 5.52
CA VAL A 58 -1.74 0.80 5.85
C VAL A 58 -1.74 2.10 5.07
N ASN A 59 -2.90 2.51 4.62
CA ASN A 59 -3.09 3.75 3.87
C ASN A 59 -3.03 4.98 4.77
N ILE A 60 -2.45 6.08 4.26
CA ILE A 60 -2.47 7.41 4.85
C ILE A 60 -3.11 8.36 3.84
N SER A 61 -4.21 8.99 4.25
CA SER A 61 -4.97 9.94 3.45
C SER A 61 -4.49 11.38 3.61
N THR A 62 -4.87 12.26 2.69
CA THR A 62 -4.61 13.71 2.82
C THR A 62 -5.20 14.29 4.10
N LYS A 63 -6.35 13.77 4.53
CA LYS A 63 -7.01 14.26 5.75
C LYS A 63 -6.25 13.90 7.02
N ASP A 64 -5.48 12.80 7.00
CA ASP A 64 -4.67 12.42 8.15
C ASP A 64 -3.56 13.43 8.41
N PHE A 65 -2.87 13.89 7.37
CA PHE A 65 -1.85 14.95 7.50
C PHE A 65 -2.43 16.26 8.02
N PHE A 66 -3.72 16.51 7.74
CA PHE A 66 -4.37 17.74 8.19
C PHE A 66 -4.87 17.67 9.64
N PHE A 67 -5.38 16.52 10.07
CA PHE A 67 -6.04 16.38 11.37
C PHE A 67 -5.17 15.76 12.46
N LEU A 68 -4.05 15.11 12.09
CA LEU A 68 -3.20 14.36 13.02
C LEU A 68 -1.74 14.80 12.93
N ASP A 69 -1.00 14.71 14.03
CA ASP A 69 0.44 14.61 13.98
C ASP A 69 0.81 13.18 13.56
N ILE A 70 1.05 13.00 12.27
CA ILE A 70 1.31 11.69 11.66
C ILE A 70 2.54 11.04 12.28
N TYR A 71 3.64 11.80 12.46
CA TYR A 71 4.86 11.26 13.03
C TYR A 71 4.62 10.75 14.45
N GLU A 72 4.07 11.58 15.31
CA GLU A 72 3.82 11.23 16.72
C GLU A 72 2.81 10.08 16.83
N THR A 73 1.77 10.08 15.98
CA THR A 73 0.74 9.03 15.97
C THR A 73 1.34 7.66 15.67
N PHE A 74 2.21 7.55 14.66
CA PHE A 74 2.82 6.28 14.30
C PHE A 74 3.90 5.85 15.30
N VAL A 75 4.70 6.78 15.84
CA VAL A 75 5.69 6.47 16.88
C VAL A 75 5.00 5.92 18.13
N GLN A 76 3.95 6.58 18.63
CA GLN A 76 3.19 6.09 19.77
C GLN A 76 2.58 4.72 19.51
N LEU A 77 2.10 4.47 18.29
CA LEU A 77 1.52 3.19 17.92
C LEU A 77 2.56 2.06 18.00
N ILE A 78 3.76 2.28 17.44
CA ILE A 78 4.86 1.31 17.48
C ILE A 78 5.29 1.02 18.92
N GLU A 79 5.44 2.06 19.74
CA GLU A 79 5.82 1.92 21.15
C GLU A 79 4.76 1.21 21.97
N GLN A 80 3.48 1.58 21.80
CA GLN A 80 2.35 0.97 22.53
C GLN A 80 2.21 -0.54 22.23
N TYR A 81 2.41 -0.94 20.98
CA TYR A 81 2.28 -2.34 20.57
C TYR A 81 3.59 -3.11 20.56
N GLU A 82 4.73 -2.44 20.82
CA GLU A 82 6.07 -3.05 20.90
C GLU A 82 6.44 -3.82 19.63
N ILE A 83 6.12 -3.24 18.44
CA ILE A 83 6.39 -3.83 17.14
C ILE A 83 7.55 -3.12 16.43
N GLU A 84 8.20 -3.79 15.50
CA GLU A 84 9.27 -3.21 14.69
C GLU A 84 8.65 -2.25 13.64
N PRO A 85 9.16 -1.00 13.48
CA PRO A 85 8.60 -0.01 12.55
C PRO A 85 8.53 -0.53 11.11
N GLU A 86 9.52 -1.30 10.67
CA GLU A 86 9.60 -1.89 9.32
C GLU A 86 8.49 -2.89 9.00
N ARG A 87 7.79 -3.40 10.03
CA ARG A 87 6.67 -4.33 9.87
C ARG A 87 5.33 -3.63 9.61
N LEU A 88 5.23 -2.34 9.93
CA LEU A 88 4.07 -1.51 9.59
C LEU A 88 4.47 -0.55 8.48
N LYS A 89 4.13 -0.89 7.25
CA LYS A 89 4.43 -0.08 6.08
C LYS A 89 3.36 0.97 5.86
N LEU A 90 3.77 2.12 5.34
CA LEU A 90 2.91 3.30 5.19
C LEU A 90 2.69 3.57 3.70
N GLU A 91 1.46 3.40 3.22
CA GLU A 91 1.07 3.64 1.85
C GLU A 91 0.51 5.05 1.69
N ILE A 92 1.01 5.78 0.70
CA ILE A 92 0.62 7.17 0.45
C ILE A 92 0.45 7.34 -1.05
N THR A 93 -0.74 7.79 -1.46
CA THR A 93 -0.99 8.09 -2.87
C THR A 93 -0.20 9.31 -3.33
N GLU A 94 0.09 9.38 -4.62
CA GLU A 94 0.72 10.53 -5.25
C GLU A 94 -0.03 11.84 -4.94
N THR A 95 -1.36 11.82 -5.02
CA THR A 95 -2.21 12.98 -4.73
C THR A 95 -2.06 13.46 -3.30
N THR A 96 -2.04 12.54 -2.33
CA THR A 96 -1.84 12.85 -0.92
C THR A 96 -0.48 13.50 -0.70
N LEU A 97 0.58 12.96 -1.31
CA LEU A 97 1.91 13.51 -1.21
C LEU A 97 1.99 14.94 -1.75
N MET A 98 1.34 15.22 -2.88
CA MET A 98 1.39 16.52 -3.55
C MET A 98 0.53 17.59 -2.89
N SER A 99 -0.37 17.26 -1.96
CA SER A 99 -1.26 18.22 -1.27
C SER A 99 -0.49 19.29 -0.49
N ASP A 100 0.60 18.93 0.17
CA ASP A 100 1.63 19.83 0.74
C ASP A 100 2.99 19.10 0.65
N PHE A 101 3.55 19.08 -0.55
CA PHE A 101 4.74 18.30 -0.85
C PHE A 101 5.90 18.54 0.11
N LYS A 102 6.17 19.81 0.44
CA LYS A 102 7.33 20.17 1.27
C LYS A 102 7.19 19.68 2.69
N GLU A 103 6.02 19.85 3.30
CA GLU A 103 5.79 19.44 4.68
C GLU A 103 5.62 17.92 4.79
N ASN A 104 4.87 17.32 3.87
CA ASN A 104 4.70 15.86 3.82
C ASN A 104 6.06 15.16 3.68
N MET A 105 6.95 15.65 2.82
CA MET A 105 8.30 15.09 2.68
C MET A 105 9.14 15.16 3.96
N LYS A 106 8.99 16.21 4.77
CA LYS A 106 9.69 16.29 6.08
C LYS A 106 9.15 15.23 7.06
N ILE A 107 7.82 15.08 7.11
CA ILE A 107 7.17 14.09 7.99
C ILE A 107 7.60 12.68 7.57
N LEU A 108 7.54 12.35 6.27
CA LEU A 108 7.98 11.07 5.75
C LEU A 108 9.46 10.79 6.02
N GLY A 109 10.31 11.81 5.85
CA GLY A 109 11.74 11.68 6.18
C GLY A 109 12.00 11.36 7.66
N LYS A 110 11.19 11.89 8.59
CA LYS A 110 11.27 11.55 10.01
C LYS A 110 10.80 10.11 10.26
N LEU A 111 9.70 9.68 9.65
CA LEU A 111 9.20 8.32 9.76
C LEU A 111 10.21 7.30 9.24
N GLN A 112 10.83 7.56 8.09
CA GLN A 112 11.89 6.71 7.56
C GLN A 112 13.13 6.67 8.46
N ALA A 113 13.54 7.81 9.02
CA ALA A 113 14.64 7.86 9.98
C ALA A 113 14.34 7.08 11.26
N TYR A 114 13.07 6.95 11.65
CA TYR A 114 12.63 6.12 12.76
C TYR A 114 12.61 4.63 12.42
N GLY A 115 12.52 4.26 11.13
CA GLY A 115 12.56 2.87 10.65
C GLY A 115 11.34 2.44 9.84
N PHE A 116 10.35 3.29 9.63
CA PHE A 116 9.20 2.95 8.78
C PHE A 116 9.58 2.84 7.31
N GLN A 117 8.92 1.94 6.60
CA GLN A 117 8.98 1.85 5.14
C GLN A 117 7.82 2.61 4.52
N ILE A 118 8.12 3.44 3.52
CA ILE A 118 7.15 4.24 2.79
C ILE A 118 6.92 3.61 1.41
N GLU A 119 5.67 3.39 1.07
CA GLU A 119 5.22 2.91 -0.22
C GLU A 119 4.41 4.01 -0.93
N ILE A 120 4.77 4.32 -2.17
CA ILE A 120 3.98 5.24 -3.01
C ILE A 120 2.95 4.42 -3.74
N ASP A 121 1.69 4.73 -3.48
CA ASP A 121 0.55 4.01 -4.02
C ASP A 121 -0.08 4.71 -5.22
N ASP A 122 -0.83 3.95 -6.04
CA ASP A 122 -1.56 4.42 -7.23
C ASP A 122 -0.66 5.19 -8.24
N PHE A 123 0.63 4.83 -8.34
CA PHE A 123 1.53 5.53 -9.27
C PHE A 123 1.09 5.36 -10.71
N GLY A 124 0.84 6.49 -11.37
CA GLY A 124 0.42 6.56 -12.76
C GLY A 124 -1.08 6.78 -12.98
N SER A 125 -1.90 6.73 -11.93
CA SER A 125 -3.34 7.04 -12.02
C SER A 125 -3.64 8.55 -12.17
N GLY A 126 -2.62 9.41 -11.97
CA GLY A 126 -2.74 10.87 -11.98
C GLY A 126 -1.65 11.58 -12.78
N TYR A 127 -1.34 12.81 -12.38
CA TYR A 127 -0.27 13.62 -12.98
C TYR A 127 1.10 13.25 -12.39
N SER A 128 1.50 11.99 -12.54
CA SER A 128 2.79 11.51 -12.07
C SER A 128 3.94 12.33 -12.65
N SER A 129 4.70 13.00 -11.81
CA SER A 129 5.82 13.78 -12.28
C SER A 129 7.15 13.11 -11.96
N LEU A 130 8.05 13.02 -12.94
CA LEU A 130 9.45 12.62 -12.73
C LEU A 130 10.13 13.49 -11.67
N ASN A 131 9.64 14.73 -11.47
CA ASN A 131 10.14 15.63 -10.44
C ASN A 131 9.78 15.13 -9.03
N MET A 132 8.64 14.50 -8.86
CA MET A 132 8.26 13.83 -7.61
C MET A 132 9.24 12.68 -7.33
N LEU A 133 9.41 11.75 -8.27
CA LEU A 133 10.33 10.61 -8.12
C LEU A 133 11.77 11.05 -7.82
N ARG A 134 12.23 12.17 -8.39
CA ARG A 134 13.57 12.73 -8.10
C ARG A 134 13.75 13.14 -6.64
N ASN A 135 12.69 13.61 -6.00
CA ASN A 135 12.77 14.22 -4.67
C ASN A 135 12.29 13.29 -3.55
N ILE A 136 11.49 12.27 -3.89
CA ILE A 136 10.96 11.36 -2.87
C ILE A 136 12.00 10.32 -2.49
N LYS A 137 12.05 10.03 -1.21
CA LYS A 137 12.77 8.89 -0.65
C LYS A 137 11.74 7.87 -0.21
N ALA A 138 11.22 7.06 -1.11
CA ALA A 138 10.33 5.96 -0.77
C ALA A 138 11.05 4.62 -0.95
N ASN A 139 10.57 3.59 -0.28
CA ASN A 139 11.13 2.25 -0.32
C ASN A 139 10.53 1.44 -1.48
N VAL A 140 9.24 1.68 -1.76
CA VAL A 140 8.46 0.92 -2.74
C VAL A 140 7.65 1.87 -3.61
N LEU A 141 7.55 1.54 -4.89
CA LEU A 141 6.65 2.14 -5.85
C LEU A 141 5.60 1.10 -6.25
N LYS A 142 4.32 1.34 -5.95
CA LYS A 142 3.19 0.50 -6.35
C LYS A 142 2.62 1.07 -7.65
N ILE A 143 2.73 0.31 -8.72
CA ILE A 143 2.25 0.69 -10.04
C ILE A 143 0.80 0.25 -10.17
N ASP A 144 -0.08 1.21 -10.43
CA ASP A 144 -1.52 0.99 -10.54
C ASP A 144 -1.87 0.05 -11.70
N ARG A 145 -2.96 -0.71 -11.51
CA ARG A 145 -3.52 -1.65 -12.48
C ARG A 145 -3.87 -1.04 -13.83
N ASP A 146 -4.08 0.28 -13.90
CA ASP A 146 -4.45 0.95 -15.16
C ASP A 146 -3.35 0.78 -16.22
N PHE A 147 -2.09 0.55 -15.81
CA PHE A 147 -1.02 0.15 -16.73
C PHE A 147 -1.18 -1.25 -17.33
N LEU A 148 -2.04 -2.09 -16.73
CA LEU A 148 -2.31 -3.45 -17.23
C LEU A 148 -3.60 -3.54 -18.06
N VAL A 149 -4.34 -2.45 -18.18
CA VAL A 149 -5.54 -2.35 -19.01
C VAL A 149 -5.11 -2.21 -20.46
N ALA A 150 -5.62 -3.10 -21.31
CA ALA A 150 -5.32 -3.05 -22.73
C ALA A 150 -5.84 -1.75 -23.36
N THR A 151 -4.95 -1.03 -24.05
CA THR A 151 -5.28 0.14 -24.84
C THR A 151 -5.10 -0.16 -26.35
N GLU A 152 -5.34 0.84 -27.19
CA GLU A 152 -5.12 0.70 -28.65
C GLU A 152 -3.61 0.56 -29.01
N ASN A 153 -2.72 0.84 -28.07
CA ASN A 153 -1.26 0.80 -28.32
C ASN A 153 -0.52 0.02 -27.23
N GLU A 154 -0.81 -1.28 -27.11
CA GLU A 154 -0.21 -2.18 -26.10
C GLU A 154 1.33 -2.11 -26.05
N VAL A 155 2.00 -1.98 -27.21
CA VAL A 155 3.47 -1.93 -27.27
C VAL A 155 4.00 -0.70 -26.54
N ARG A 156 3.40 0.46 -26.80
CA ARG A 156 3.83 1.72 -26.16
C ARG A 156 3.58 1.70 -24.65
N ASP A 157 2.47 1.12 -24.22
CA ASP A 157 2.13 1.04 -22.79
C ASP A 157 3.12 0.11 -22.06
N GLN A 158 3.49 -1.00 -22.69
CA GLN A 158 4.51 -1.91 -22.18
C GLN A 158 5.89 -1.24 -22.10
N ASP A 159 6.30 -0.48 -23.12
CA ASP A 159 7.56 0.27 -23.15
C ASP A 159 7.60 1.33 -22.02
N ILE A 160 6.48 2.02 -21.80
CA ILE A 160 6.35 3.01 -20.70
C ILE A 160 6.48 2.30 -19.36
N LEU A 161 5.71 1.24 -19.13
CA LEU A 161 5.74 0.45 -17.90
C LEU A 161 7.15 -0.07 -17.60
N GLN A 162 7.81 -0.66 -18.57
CA GLN A 162 9.18 -1.14 -18.42
C GLN A 162 10.15 0.00 -18.07
N SER A 163 9.97 1.17 -18.70
CA SER A 163 10.81 2.35 -18.41
C SER A 163 10.63 2.83 -16.97
N ILE A 164 9.41 2.80 -16.45
CA ILE A 164 9.10 3.14 -15.06
C ILE A 164 9.75 2.15 -14.09
N VAL A 165 9.63 0.85 -14.36
CA VAL A 165 10.24 -0.22 -13.54
C VAL A 165 11.76 -0.02 -13.46
N VAL A 166 12.43 0.14 -14.60
CA VAL A 166 13.87 0.36 -14.66
C VAL A 166 14.29 1.65 -13.94
N LEU A 167 13.51 2.73 -14.08
CA LEU A 167 13.77 3.98 -13.38
C LEU A 167 13.67 3.82 -11.86
N ALA A 168 12.59 3.21 -11.37
CA ALA A 168 12.38 2.99 -9.94
C ALA A 168 13.54 2.19 -9.33
N GLU A 169 13.94 1.08 -9.97
CA GLU A 169 15.06 0.26 -9.50
C GLU A 169 16.38 1.06 -9.47
N LYS A 170 16.66 1.87 -10.50
CA LYS A 170 17.88 2.70 -10.56
C LYS A 170 17.96 3.75 -9.47
N ILE A 171 16.81 4.25 -8.98
CA ILE A 171 16.76 5.20 -7.86
C ILE A 171 16.61 4.50 -6.49
N GLY A 172 16.70 3.16 -6.45
CA GLY A 172 16.73 2.37 -5.24
C GLY A 172 15.37 2.04 -4.63
N MET A 173 14.29 2.10 -5.43
CA MET A 173 12.94 1.72 -5.02
C MET A 173 12.61 0.31 -5.54
N SER A 174 12.02 -0.53 -4.70
CA SER A 174 11.38 -1.76 -5.15
C SER A 174 10.07 -1.43 -5.88
N VAL A 175 9.67 -2.27 -6.83
CA VAL A 175 8.43 -2.08 -7.58
C VAL A 175 7.46 -3.20 -7.24
N ILE A 176 6.22 -2.84 -6.89
CA ILE A 176 5.05 -3.74 -6.82
C ILE A 176 4.14 -3.37 -7.97
N VAL A 177 3.71 -4.34 -8.78
CA VAL A 177 2.69 -4.12 -9.80
C VAL A 177 1.37 -4.66 -9.30
N GLU A 178 0.36 -3.80 -9.27
CA GLU A 178 -0.96 -4.11 -8.77
C GLU A 178 -1.93 -4.57 -9.86
N GLY A 179 -3.04 -5.20 -9.45
CA GLY A 179 -4.11 -5.60 -10.34
C GLY A 179 -3.75 -6.72 -11.32
N VAL A 180 -2.77 -7.56 -10.99
CA VAL A 180 -2.46 -8.75 -11.81
C VAL A 180 -3.60 -9.76 -11.69
N GLU A 181 -4.28 -10.03 -12.80
CA GLU A 181 -5.45 -10.91 -12.85
C GLU A 181 -5.22 -12.17 -13.70
N THR A 182 -4.25 -12.16 -14.62
CA THR A 182 -4.03 -13.24 -15.57
C THR A 182 -2.58 -13.70 -15.61
N LYS A 183 -2.39 -14.98 -15.98
CA LYS A 183 -1.06 -15.54 -16.18
C LYS A 183 -0.27 -14.79 -17.27
N LYS A 184 -0.94 -14.35 -18.34
CA LYS A 184 -0.32 -13.56 -19.42
C LYS A 184 0.28 -12.25 -18.90
N GLN A 185 -0.46 -11.53 -18.04
CA GLN A 185 0.06 -10.32 -17.40
C GLN A 185 1.28 -10.63 -16.52
N LEU A 186 1.21 -11.66 -15.69
CA LEU A 186 2.31 -12.06 -14.83
C LEU A 186 3.58 -12.40 -15.63
N GLU A 187 3.46 -13.23 -16.70
CA GLU A 187 4.60 -13.60 -17.55
C GLU A 187 5.22 -12.37 -18.25
N MET A 188 4.40 -11.45 -18.72
CA MET A 188 4.85 -10.18 -19.30
C MET A 188 5.66 -9.35 -18.29
N LEU A 189 5.12 -9.17 -17.08
CA LEU A 189 5.76 -8.39 -16.03
C LEU A 189 7.08 -9.02 -15.55
N ILE A 190 7.12 -10.35 -15.43
CA ILE A 190 8.38 -11.08 -15.15
C ILE A 190 9.40 -10.81 -16.24
N GLY A 191 8.99 -10.83 -17.51
CA GLY A 191 9.86 -10.51 -18.65
C GLY A 191 10.39 -9.08 -18.63
N MET A 192 9.68 -8.13 -18.00
CA MET A 192 10.11 -6.75 -17.76
C MET A 192 11.04 -6.58 -16.55
N GLY A 193 11.28 -7.65 -15.77
CA GLY A 193 12.13 -7.61 -14.57
C GLY A 193 11.37 -7.41 -13.26
N CYS A 194 10.04 -7.25 -13.28
CA CYS A 194 9.25 -7.12 -12.05
C CYS A 194 9.34 -8.39 -11.21
N ARG A 195 9.33 -8.23 -9.88
CA ARG A 195 9.50 -9.34 -8.92
C ARG A 195 8.40 -9.42 -7.86
N LEU A 196 7.70 -8.32 -7.62
CA LEU A 196 6.64 -8.24 -6.61
C LEU A 196 5.33 -7.88 -7.31
N PHE A 197 4.28 -8.62 -6.98
CA PHE A 197 2.99 -8.53 -7.65
C PHE A 197 1.86 -8.58 -6.63
N GLN A 198 0.79 -7.86 -6.92
CA GLN A 198 -0.45 -7.91 -6.17
C GLN A 198 -1.63 -8.01 -7.13
N GLY A 199 -2.61 -8.87 -6.83
CA GLY A 199 -3.81 -8.95 -7.66
C GLY A 199 -4.59 -10.26 -7.50
N TYR A 200 -5.74 -10.32 -8.19
CA TYR A 200 -6.67 -11.43 -8.09
C TYR A 200 -6.15 -12.73 -8.68
N TYR A 201 -5.08 -12.69 -9.45
CA TYR A 201 -4.39 -13.88 -9.89
C TYR A 201 -3.88 -14.71 -8.71
N PHE A 202 -3.41 -14.06 -7.65
CA PHE A 202 -2.89 -14.71 -6.45
C PHE A 202 -3.99 -14.95 -5.42
N SER A 203 -4.69 -13.88 -5.04
CA SER A 203 -5.81 -13.94 -4.10
C SER A 203 -6.67 -12.68 -4.18
N LYS A 204 -7.98 -12.84 -3.97
CA LYS A 204 -8.83 -11.71 -3.60
C LYS A 204 -8.56 -11.33 -2.13
N PRO A 205 -8.92 -10.10 -1.70
CA PRO A 205 -8.84 -9.73 -0.30
C PRO A 205 -9.55 -10.74 0.61
N LEU A 206 -8.84 -11.22 1.61
CA LEU A 206 -9.31 -12.22 2.57
C LEU A 206 -9.59 -11.57 3.94
N SER A 207 -10.44 -12.19 4.76
CA SER A 207 -10.45 -11.86 6.18
C SER A 207 -9.15 -12.33 6.82
N VAL A 208 -8.78 -11.73 7.97
CA VAL A 208 -7.54 -12.07 8.68
C VAL A 208 -7.47 -13.57 8.99
N GLU A 209 -8.59 -14.16 9.42
CA GLU A 209 -8.68 -15.57 9.76
C GLU A 209 -8.37 -16.47 8.54
N LYS A 210 -8.98 -16.14 7.39
CA LYS A 210 -8.72 -16.88 6.15
C LYS A 210 -7.30 -16.69 5.64
N PHE A 211 -6.75 -15.48 5.77
CA PHE A 211 -5.36 -15.21 5.43
C PHE A 211 -4.41 -16.07 6.29
N GLU A 212 -4.64 -16.09 7.61
CA GLU A 212 -3.85 -16.90 8.52
C GLU A 212 -3.98 -18.42 8.23
N GLU A 213 -5.18 -18.87 7.88
CA GLU A 213 -5.38 -20.26 7.45
C GLU A 213 -4.59 -20.61 6.19
N CYS A 214 -4.70 -19.77 5.16
CA CYS A 214 -4.11 -20.05 3.84
C CYS A 214 -2.59 -19.91 3.81
N TYR A 215 -2.04 -18.89 4.48
CA TYR A 215 -0.65 -18.49 4.30
C TYR A 215 0.24 -18.68 5.50
N ILE A 216 -0.32 -18.96 6.68
CA ILE A 216 0.44 -19.17 7.91
C ILE A 216 0.36 -20.62 8.36
N ARG A 217 -0.85 -21.22 8.38
CA ARG A 217 -1.05 -22.58 8.91
C ARG A 217 -0.84 -23.67 7.88
N CYS A 218 -1.07 -23.39 6.60
CA CYS A 218 -1.04 -24.41 5.55
C CYS A 218 0.28 -24.50 4.78
N GLU A 219 1.32 -23.71 5.13
CA GLU A 219 2.57 -23.60 4.35
C GLU A 219 2.32 -23.47 2.83
N MET A 220 1.22 -22.82 2.45
CA MET A 220 0.92 -22.63 1.03
C MET A 220 1.95 -21.68 0.42
N THR A 221 2.90 -22.24 -0.29
CA THR A 221 3.72 -21.50 -1.25
C THR A 221 2.75 -20.83 -2.23
N PRO A 222 2.83 -19.51 -2.45
CA PRO A 222 2.04 -18.87 -3.49
C PRO A 222 2.33 -19.58 -4.84
N PRO A 223 1.35 -19.72 -5.74
CA PRO A 223 1.60 -20.26 -7.06
C PRO A 223 2.68 -19.41 -7.76
N LEU A 224 3.77 -20.08 -8.14
CA LEU A 224 4.85 -19.53 -8.95
C LEU A 224 4.34 -19.24 -10.37
#